data_527c58a50968a9874ff4fffb8c7804ab
#
_entry.id   527c58a50968a9874ff4fffb8c7804ab
#
_cell.length_a   1.000
_cell.length_b   1.000
_cell.length_c   1.000
_cell.angle_alpha   90.00
_cell.angle_beta   90.00
_cell.angle_gamma   90.00
#
_symmetry.space_group_name_H-M   'P 1'
#
loop_
_entity.id
_entity.type
_entity.pdbx_description
1 polymer ?
#
loop_
_entity_poly.entity_id
_entity_poly.type
_entity_poly.pdbx_seq_one_letter_code
_entity_poly.pdbx_strand_id
1 'polypeptide(L)'
;MTFASFGNMTSRISHRSVVLALLALPVIGIALSPAPSQVKTTPIVPSMKLQGLDGRVYDLGDSHGNVVLVSFGATWCAPCSTELRALEELLAEYQNKPVRFYWVSIESPDQVTNNVLKRYAKERKVSFPVLRDTAKMVFSQFSPRVRLPMIVLLGKDGRVDAPVQFGMRSPADAYKADMRARLNKLLAGSSASDR
;
A
#
# COMPACT_ATOMS: atom_id res chain seq x y z
N MET A 1 46.51 -54.64 -7.65
CA MET A 1 46.63 -55.64 -8.74
C MET A 1 46.01 -55.01 -9.96
N THR A 2 46.81 -54.67 -10.81
CA THR A 2 47.13 -54.95 -12.21
C THR A 2 46.45 -53.97 -13.14
N PHE A 3 47.19 -52.95 -13.70
CA PHE A 3 47.89 -52.93 -14.98
C PHE A 3 46.96 -53.24 -16.16
N ALA A 4 46.86 -52.56 -17.25
CA ALA A 4 47.76 -51.82 -18.17
C ALA A 4 46.80 -51.38 -19.32
N SER A 5 47.03 -50.65 -20.31
CA SER A 5 48.23 -50.17 -21.02
C SER A 5 47.77 -49.46 -22.31
N PHE A 6 48.42 -48.39 -22.62
CA PHE A 6 48.89 -47.92 -23.93
C PHE A 6 48.17 -48.24 -25.25
N GLY A 7 47.99 -47.22 -26.05
CA GLY A 7 47.76 -47.34 -27.49
C GLY A 7 47.88 -45.96 -28.21
N ASN A 8 49.12 -45.54 -28.34
CA ASN A 8 49.51 -44.39 -29.18
C ASN A 8 49.57 -44.86 -30.66
N MET A 9 48.95 -44.11 -31.57
CA MET A 9 49.31 -44.26 -32.98
C MET A 9 49.18 -42.96 -33.77
N THR A 10 50.31 -42.40 -34.01
CA THR A 10 50.63 -41.34 -34.96
C THR A 10 50.46 -41.84 -36.40
N SER A 11 49.85 -41.09 -37.30
CA SER A 11 50.15 -41.11 -38.73
C SER A 11 49.65 -39.89 -39.46
N ARG A 12 50.57 -39.13 -39.85
CA ARG A 12 51.01 -38.67 -41.17
C ARG A 12 50.13 -37.69 -41.91
N ILE A 13 50.74 -36.56 -42.07
CA ILE A 13 50.53 -35.43 -42.98
C ILE A 13 50.48 -35.90 -44.42
N SER A 14 49.48 -35.43 -45.18
CA SER A 14 49.61 -35.36 -46.67
C SER A 14 49.13 -33.99 -47.13
N HIS A 15 50.04 -33.34 -47.85
CA HIS A 15 49.90 -32.03 -48.52
C HIS A 15 49.02 -32.09 -49.77
N ARG A 16 48.50 -30.96 -50.09
CA ARG A 16 48.05 -30.48 -51.42
C ARG A 16 46.57 -30.59 -51.72
N SER A 17 45.90 -29.47 -51.55
CA SER A 17 45.16 -28.85 -52.67
C SER A 17 44.73 -27.43 -52.22
N VAL A 18 45.34 -26.50 -52.96
CA VAL A 18 44.92 -25.10 -52.93
C VAL A 18 43.64 -25.01 -53.74
N VAL A 19 42.56 -24.66 -53.07
CA VAL A 19 41.33 -24.25 -53.76
C VAL A 19 40.95 -22.88 -53.21
N LEU A 20 41.04 -21.99 -54.16
CA LEU A 20 40.62 -20.59 -54.06
C LEU A 20 39.10 -20.58 -53.73
N ALA A 21 38.69 -20.23 -52.53
CA ALA A 21 37.30 -20.02 -52.19
C ALA A 21 37.07 -18.54 -51.88
N LEU A 22 36.27 -17.93 -52.70
CA LEU A 22 35.82 -16.55 -52.62
C LEU A 22 35.27 -16.22 -51.22
N LEU A 23 35.74 -15.11 -50.68
CA LEU A 23 35.21 -14.47 -49.49
C LEU A 23 33.79 -13.98 -49.74
N ALA A 24 32.79 -14.77 -49.33
CA ALA A 24 31.43 -14.31 -49.13
C ALA A 24 31.34 -13.80 -47.69
N LEU A 25 31.41 -12.49 -47.51
CA LEU A 25 31.12 -11.85 -46.24
C LEU A 25 29.61 -11.98 -45.91
N PRO A 26 29.21 -12.58 -44.81
CA PRO A 26 27.83 -12.51 -44.40
C PRO A 26 27.55 -11.08 -43.91
N VAL A 27 26.64 -10.39 -44.62
CA VAL A 27 26.01 -9.17 -44.10
C VAL A 27 25.17 -9.56 -42.91
N ILE A 28 25.70 -9.35 -41.70
CA ILE A 28 24.94 -9.49 -40.45
C ILE A 28 23.97 -8.30 -40.44
N GLY A 29 22.75 -8.54 -40.89
CA GLY A 29 21.64 -7.63 -40.70
C GLY A 29 21.33 -7.51 -39.19
N ILE A 30 21.74 -6.40 -38.60
CA ILE A 30 21.33 -6.05 -37.23
C ILE A 30 19.85 -5.71 -37.31
N ALA A 31 19.00 -6.70 -37.02
CA ALA A 31 17.60 -6.45 -36.78
C ALA A 31 17.47 -5.62 -35.51
N LEU A 32 17.22 -4.31 -35.68
CA LEU A 32 16.78 -3.45 -34.57
C LEU A 32 15.39 -3.92 -34.14
N SER A 33 15.32 -4.85 -33.18
CA SER A 33 14.07 -5.18 -32.51
C SER A 33 13.65 -3.96 -31.69
N PRO A 34 12.46 -3.38 -31.92
CA PRO A 34 11.98 -2.33 -31.05
C PRO A 34 11.83 -2.90 -29.63
N ALA A 35 12.50 -2.29 -28.66
CA ALA A 35 12.36 -2.65 -27.27
C ALA A 35 10.88 -2.54 -26.87
N PRO A 36 10.31 -3.52 -26.15
CA PRO A 36 8.94 -3.43 -25.72
C PRO A 36 8.80 -2.18 -24.82
N SER A 37 8.01 -1.22 -25.29
CA SER A 37 7.64 -0.06 -24.50
C SER A 37 6.95 -0.56 -23.23
N GLN A 38 7.61 -0.51 -22.10
CA GLN A 38 7.03 -0.79 -20.80
C GLN A 38 5.97 0.28 -20.55
N VAL A 39 4.72 -0.05 -20.84
CA VAL A 39 3.58 0.72 -20.38
C VAL A 39 3.65 0.69 -18.85
N LYS A 40 4.10 1.79 -18.25
CA LYS A 40 3.95 2.00 -16.81
C LYS A 40 2.44 2.01 -16.52
N THR A 41 1.90 0.86 -16.20
CA THR A 41 0.56 0.76 -15.60
C THR A 41 0.66 1.43 -14.24
N THR A 42 0.33 2.72 -14.20
CA THR A 42 0.08 3.40 -12.91
C THR A 42 -1.05 2.63 -12.27
N PRO A 43 -0.88 2.07 -11.06
CA PRO A 43 -1.99 1.42 -10.37
C PRO A 43 -3.11 2.45 -10.27
N ILE A 44 -4.27 2.16 -10.85
CA ILE A 44 -5.47 2.97 -10.65
C ILE A 44 -5.78 2.82 -9.18
N VAL A 45 -5.41 3.83 -8.36
CA VAL A 45 -5.86 3.89 -6.97
C VAL A 45 -7.36 4.12 -7.05
N PRO A 46 -8.19 3.16 -6.61
CA PRO A 46 -9.62 3.33 -6.64
C PRO A 46 -10.00 4.61 -5.88
N SER A 47 -10.98 5.35 -6.39
CA SER A 47 -11.41 6.59 -5.73
C SER A 47 -11.74 6.34 -4.26
N MET A 48 -11.09 7.09 -3.38
CA MET A 48 -11.34 7.06 -1.93
C MET A 48 -12.01 8.34 -1.44
N LYS A 49 -12.89 8.91 -2.29
CA LYS A 49 -13.65 10.13 -1.97
C LYS A 49 -14.87 9.80 -1.12
N LEU A 50 -14.93 10.43 0.05
CA LEU A 50 -16.01 10.26 1.01
C LEU A 50 -16.54 11.62 1.47
N GLN A 51 -17.83 11.67 1.78
CA GLN A 51 -18.45 12.86 2.34
C GLN A 51 -18.31 12.89 3.86
N GLY A 52 -17.84 14.03 4.38
CA GLY A 52 -17.78 14.30 5.80
C GLY A 52 -19.12 14.75 6.38
N LEU A 53 -19.29 14.57 7.69
CA LEU A 53 -20.46 15.11 8.41
C LEU A 53 -20.49 16.65 8.47
N ASP A 54 -19.40 17.29 8.11
CA ASP A 54 -19.27 18.75 7.93
C ASP A 54 -19.73 19.23 6.54
N GLY A 55 -20.13 18.31 5.66
CA GLY A 55 -20.56 18.59 4.29
C GLY A 55 -19.43 18.68 3.26
N ARG A 56 -18.16 18.54 3.68
CA ARG A 56 -17.01 18.54 2.77
C ARG A 56 -16.79 17.16 2.15
N VAL A 57 -16.18 17.14 0.97
CA VAL A 57 -15.69 15.90 0.35
C VAL A 57 -14.20 15.76 0.68
N TYR A 58 -13.81 14.59 1.14
CA TYR A 58 -12.45 14.22 1.49
C TYR A 58 -11.96 13.14 0.53
N ASP A 59 -10.83 13.37 -0.11
CA ASP A 59 -10.14 12.37 -0.91
C ASP A 59 -9.04 11.74 -0.05
N LEU A 60 -9.26 10.53 0.44
CA LEU A 60 -8.32 9.85 1.31
C LEU A 60 -7.07 9.39 0.56
N GLY A 61 -7.15 9.23 -0.78
CA GLY A 61 -6.01 8.89 -1.63
C GLY A 61 -5.11 10.08 -1.92
N ASP A 62 -5.65 11.30 -1.80
CA ASP A 62 -4.89 12.53 -1.97
C ASP A 62 -4.30 12.98 -0.62
N SER A 63 -3.16 12.41 -0.30
CA SER A 63 -2.47 12.67 0.96
C SER A 63 -1.88 14.09 1.07
N HIS A 64 -1.66 14.79 -0.07
CA HIS A 64 -0.95 16.08 -0.12
C HIS A 64 0.34 16.11 0.72
N GLY A 65 1.11 15.01 0.70
CA GLY A 65 2.35 14.88 1.46
C GLY A 65 2.15 14.56 2.95
N ASN A 66 0.92 14.28 3.39
CA ASN A 66 0.65 13.81 4.75
C ASN A 66 0.59 12.28 4.81
N VAL A 67 0.95 11.71 5.94
CA VAL A 67 0.56 10.36 6.28
C VAL A 67 -0.91 10.37 6.69
N VAL A 68 -1.70 9.43 6.19
CA VAL A 68 -3.14 9.38 6.48
C VAL A 68 -3.46 8.11 7.26
N LEU A 69 -4.15 8.26 8.39
CA LEU A 69 -4.74 7.19 9.17
C LEU A 69 -6.25 7.21 8.98
N VAL A 70 -6.79 6.12 8.46
CA VAL A 70 -8.24 5.93 8.28
C VAL A 70 -8.70 4.79 9.17
N SER A 71 -9.59 5.07 10.12
CA SER A 71 -10.28 4.06 10.93
C SER A 71 -11.69 3.87 10.41
N PHE A 72 -12.02 2.67 9.97
CA PHE A 72 -13.38 2.27 9.63
C PHE A 72 -14.06 1.64 10.83
N GLY A 73 -15.27 2.12 11.11
CA GLY A 73 -16.03 1.69 12.26
C GLY A 73 -17.55 1.79 12.08
N ALA A 74 -18.27 1.49 13.15
CA ALA A 74 -19.71 1.62 13.24
C ALA A 74 -20.13 1.97 14.66
N THR A 75 -21.31 2.55 14.85
CA THR A 75 -21.81 2.96 16.18
C THR A 75 -22.08 1.76 17.10
N TRP A 76 -22.45 0.62 16.54
CA TRP A 76 -22.67 -0.65 17.24
C TRP A 76 -21.39 -1.43 17.57
N CYS A 77 -20.24 -0.99 17.05
CA CYS A 77 -18.96 -1.67 17.25
C CYS A 77 -18.31 -1.23 18.58
N ALA A 78 -18.46 -2.02 19.62
CA ALA A 78 -17.89 -1.70 20.93
C ALA A 78 -16.37 -1.50 20.92
N PRO A 79 -15.52 -2.36 20.27
CA PRO A 79 -14.09 -2.12 20.19
C PRO A 79 -13.73 -0.86 19.40
N CYS A 80 -14.55 -0.44 18.41
CA CYS A 80 -14.33 0.83 17.70
C CYS A 80 -14.42 2.04 18.62
N SER A 81 -15.35 2.01 19.60
CA SER A 81 -15.48 3.07 20.58
C SER A 81 -14.23 3.21 21.47
N THR A 82 -13.59 2.10 21.81
CA THR A 82 -12.34 2.09 22.58
C THR A 82 -11.17 2.58 21.70
N GLU A 83 -11.15 2.17 20.44
CA GLU A 83 -10.14 2.60 19.48
C GLU A 83 -10.17 4.12 19.26
N LEU A 84 -11.35 4.72 19.09
CA LEU A 84 -11.47 6.17 18.90
C LEU A 84 -10.79 6.97 20.00
N ARG A 85 -10.90 6.53 21.26
CA ARG A 85 -10.20 7.17 22.38
C ARG A 85 -8.68 7.05 22.23
N ALA A 86 -8.17 5.88 21.88
CA ALA A 86 -6.74 5.68 21.65
C ALA A 86 -6.22 6.51 20.47
N LEU A 87 -7.04 6.70 19.43
CA LEU A 87 -6.69 7.53 18.27
C LEU A 87 -6.66 9.02 18.62
N GLU A 88 -7.56 9.50 19.50
CA GLU A 88 -7.51 10.89 19.99
C GLU A 88 -6.23 11.15 20.80
N GLU A 89 -5.83 10.20 21.66
CA GLU A 89 -4.57 10.30 22.41
C GLU A 89 -3.36 10.33 21.45
N LEU A 90 -3.37 9.49 20.41
CA LEU A 90 -2.33 9.52 19.38
C LEU A 90 -2.36 10.82 18.59
N LEU A 91 -3.52 11.33 18.18
CA LEU A 91 -3.63 12.58 17.43
C LEU A 91 -2.93 13.73 18.17
N ALA A 92 -3.07 13.80 19.49
CA ALA A 92 -2.40 14.82 20.30
C ALA A 92 -0.86 14.78 20.15
N GLU A 93 -0.28 13.59 19.98
CA GLU A 93 1.17 13.41 19.76
C GLU A 93 1.64 13.86 18.33
N TYR A 94 0.68 13.99 17.40
CA TYR A 94 0.95 14.28 15.98
C TYR A 94 0.45 15.65 15.52
N GLN A 95 -0.01 16.54 16.42
CA GLN A 95 -0.59 17.85 16.09
C GLN A 95 0.29 18.72 15.18
N ASN A 96 1.62 18.63 15.31
CA ASN A 96 2.59 19.41 14.54
C ASN A 96 3.33 18.57 13.49
N LYS A 97 2.78 17.42 13.11
CA LYS A 97 3.37 16.53 12.10
C LYS A 97 2.44 16.42 10.90
N PRO A 98 2.95 16.14 9.70
CA PRO A 98 2.13 15.95 8.52
C PRO A 98 1.39 14.60 8.57
N VAL A 99 0.44 14.49 9.50
CA VAL A 99 -0.42 13.30 9.69
C VAL A 99 -1.87 13.76 9.76
N ARG A 100 -2.75 13.04 9.08
CA ARG A 100 -4.19 13.27 9.11
C ARG A 100 -4.91 12.02 9.60
N PHE A 101 -5.91 12.21 10.45
CA PHE A 101 -6.76 11.16 10.97
C PHE A 101 -8.17 11.32 10.44
N TYR A 102 -8.81 10.21 10.10
CA TYR A 102 -10.21 10.14 9.69
C TYR A 102 -10.91 8.95 10.33
N TRP A 103 -12.14 9.15 10.76
CA TRP A 103 -13.03 8.04 11.10
C TRP A 103 -14.12 7.92 10.05
N VAL A 104 -14.34 6.71 9.54
CA VAL A 104 -15.30 6.40 8.49
C VAL A 104 -16.36 5.45 9.04
N SER A 105 -17.60 5.93 9.15
CA SER A 105 -18.74 5.05 9.42
C SER A 105 -19.14 4.30 8.17
N ILE A 106 -19.24 2.96 8.27
CA ILE A 106 -19.69 2.08 7.20
C ILE A 106 -21.21 1.84 7.22
N GLU A 107 -21.93 2.54 8.08
CA GLU A 107 -23.39 2.40 8.26
C GLU A 107 -24.14 3.21 7.22
N SER A 108 -25.26 2.67 6.69
CA SER A 108 -26.15 3.40 5.81
C SER A 108 -26.94 4.48 6.57
N PRO A 109 -27.51 5.47 5.88
CA PRO A 109 -28.37 6.48 6.51
C PRO A 109 -29.60 5.89 7.21
N ASP A 110 -30.11 4.75 6.74
CA ASP A 110 -31.25 4.04 7.36
C ASP A 110 -30.87 3.37 8.67
N GLN A 111 -29.62 2.96 8.82
CA GLN A 111 -29.08 2.37 10.04
C GLN A 111 -28.76 3.46 11.09
N VAL A 112 -28.14 4.54 10.66
CA VAL A 112 -27.75 5.65 11.51
C VAL A 112 -27.79 6.98 10.76
N THR A 113 -28.48 7.97 11.31
CA THR A 113 -28.54 9.32 10.70
C THR A 113 -27.27 10.13 10.98
N ASN A 114 -27.03 11.18 10.19
CA ASN A 114 -25.91 12.09 10.43
C ASN A 114 -25.95 12.73 11.81
N ASN A 115 -27.16 13.04 12.33
CA ASN A 115 -27.30 13.61 13.66
C ASN A 115 -26.88 12.63 14.77
N VAL A 116 -27.21 11.35 14.60
CA VAL A 116 -26.77 10.30 15.53
C VAL A 116 -25.25 10.15 15.47
N LEU A 117 -24.65 10.13 14.27
CA LEU A 117 -23.19 10.06 14.13
C LEU A 117 -22.47 11.29 14.75
N LYS A 118 -23.01 12.50 14.52
CA LYS A 118 -22.47 13.73 15.13
C LYS A 118 -22.50 13.64 16.67
N ARG A 119 -23.60 13.16 17.23
CA ARG A 119 -23.71 12.96 18.68
C ARG A 119 -22.75 11.88 19.17
N TYR A 120 -22.68 10.74 18.49
CA TYR A 120 -21.75 9.65 18.80
C TYR A 120 -20.29 10.12 18.82
N ALA A 121 -19.85 10.89 17.82
CA ALA A 121 -18.52 11.46 17.77
C ALA A 121 -18.27 12.47 18.91
N LYS A 122 -19.23 13.35 19.18
CA LYS A 122 -19.15 14.34 20.27
C LYS A 122 -19.01 13.68 21.65
N GLU A 123 -19.81 12.66 21.94
CA GLU A 123 -19.77 11.90 23.19
C GLU A 123 -18.41 11.21 23.43
N ARG A 124 -17.73 10.85 22.35
CA ARG A 124 -16.39 10.21 22.38
C ARG A 124 -15.24 11.20 22.19
N LYS A 125 -15.57 12.51 22.15
CA LYS A 125 -14.62 13.60 21.97
C LYS A 125 -13.76 13.45 20.71
N VAL A 126 -14.33 12.89 19.63
CA VAL A 126 -13.65 12.79 18.33
C VAL A 126 -13.47 14.17 17.74
N SER A 127 -12.21 14.59 17.53
CA SER A 127 -11.84 15.92 17.03
C SER A 127 -11.46 15.91 15.56
N PHE A 128 -11.15 14.75 14.98
CA PHE A 128 -10.83 14.59 13.55
C PHE A 128 -12.10 14.35 12.71
N PRO A 129 -12.04 14.58 11.38
CA PRO A 129 -13.20 14.46 10.50
C PRO A 129 -13.85 13.07 10.55
N VAL A 130 -15.18 13.08 10.63
CA VAL A 130 -16.03 11.89 10.55
C VAL A 130 -16.64 11.83 9.16
N LEU A 131 -16.40 10.74 8.46
CA LEU A 131 -16.82 10.53 7.08
C LEU A 131 -17.84 9.39 6.99
N ARG A 132 -18.49 9.25 5.85
CA ARG A 132 -19.44 8.17 5.58
C ARG A 132 -19.07 7.39 4.33
N ASP A 133 -19.04 6.06 4.49
CA ASP A 133 -18.96 5.10 3.39
C ASP A 133 -20.23 4.25 3.36
N THR A 134 -21.35 4.88 2.98
CA THR A 134 -22.70 4.32 3.07
C THR A 134 -22.90 3.06 2.24
N ALA A 135 -22.22 2.97 1.11
CA ALA A 135 -22.23 1.81 0.22
C ALA A 135 -21.07 0.85 0.46
N LYS A 136 -20.22 1.13 1.45
CA LYS A 136 -18.98 0.38 1.75
C LYS A 136 -18.03 0.26 0.55
N MET A 137 -18.09 1.21 -0.39
CA MET A 137 -17.27 1.15 -1.61
C MET A 137 -15.78 1.35 -1.33
N VAL A 138 -15.43 2.22 -0.38
CA VAL A 138 -14.04 2.40 0.03
C VAL A 138 -13.61 1.27 0.95
N PHE A 139 -14.43 0.90 1.92
CA PHE A 139 -14.17 -0.21 2.84
C PHE A 139 -13.87 -1.53 2.11
N SER A 140 -14.69 -1.88 1.11
CA SER A 140 -14.58 -3.15 0.39
C SER A 140 -13.29 -3.30 -0.43
N GLN A 141 -12.59 -2.19 -0.72
CA GLN A 141 -11.27 -2.25 -1.35
C GLN A 141 -10.22 -2.90 -0.45
N PHE A 142 -10.43 -2.87 0.86
CA PHE A 142 -9.48 -3.38 1.86
C PHE A 142 -9.94 -4.67 2.53
N SER A 143 -11.24 -4.95 2.52
CA SER A 143 -11.78 -6.18 3.12
C SER A 143 -13.08 -6.64 2.44
N PRO A 144 -13.15 -7.90 2.00
CA PRO A 144 -14.38 -8.46 1.42
C PRO A 144 -15.45 -8.75 2.46
N ARG A 145 -15.11 -8.69 3.74
CA ARG A 145 -16.03 -8.95 4.87
C ARG A 145 -15.93 -7.85 5.90
N VAL A 146 -17.06 -7.53 6.54
CA VAL A 146 -17.08 -6.54 7.63
C VAL A 146 -16.33 -7.11 8.84
N ARG A 147 -15.17 -6.50 9.11
CA ARG A 147 -14.32 -6.76 10.28
C ARG A 147 -13.91 -5.41 10.85
N LEU A 148 -14.41 -5.07 12.03
CA LEU A 148 -14.23 -3.77 12.65
C LEU A 148 -13.59 -3.88 14.05
N PRO A 149 -12.85 -2.86 14.46
CA PRO A 149 -12.39 -1.74 13.65
C PRO A 149 -11.41 -2.19 12.58
N MET A 150 -11.27 -1.40 11.50
CA MET A 150 -10.27 -1.62 10.47
C MET A 150 -9.45 -0.34 10.26
N ILE A 151 -8.14 -0.44 10.40
CA ILE A 151 -7.21 0.66 10.14
C ILE A 151 -6.51 0.47 8.81
N VAL A 152 -6.54 1.54 8.01
CA VAL A 152 -5.74 1.69 6.79
C VAL A 152 -4.81 2.88 6.99
N LEU A 153 -3.51 2.67 6.75
CA LEU A 153 -2.53 3.73 6.73
C LEU A 153 -2.11 4.01 5.29
N LEU A 154 -1.98 5.27 4.94
CA LEU A 154 -1.43 5.69 3.65
C LEU A 154 -0.18 6.53 3.89
N GLY A 155 0.84 6.27 3.08
CA GLY A 155 2.05 7.07 3.05
C GLY A 155 1.82 8.46 2.47
N LYS A 156 2.83 9.32 2.54
CA LYS A 156 2.81 10.67 1.96
C LYS A 156 2.61 10.66 0.43
N ASP A 157 2.87 9.56 -0.21
CA ASP A 157 2.65 9.30 -1.65
C ASP A 157 1.25 8.74 -1.95
N GLY A 158 0.37 8.65 -0.96
CA GLY A 158 -0.98 8.11 -1.08
C GLY A 158 -1.04 6.58 -1.18
N ARG A 159 0.09 5.87 -1.10
CA ARG A 159 0.11 4.40 -1.16
C ARG A 159 -0.28 3.80 0.18
N VAL A 160 -1.04 2.71 0.10
CA VAL A 160 -1.45 1.96 1.29
C VAL A 160 -0.25 1.24 1.92
N ASP A 161 -0.05 1.44 3.23
CA ASP A 161 0.90 0.66 4.04
C ASP A 161 0.23 -0.66 4.45
N ALA A 162 0.67 -1.74 3.85
CA ALA A 162 0.19 -3.08 4.17
C ALA A 162 0.98 -3.71 5.33
N PRO A 163 0.38 -4.62 6.10
CA PRO A 163 -1.00 -5.06 6.02
C PRO A 163 -1.99 -4.10 6.67
N VAL A 164 -3.24 -4.12 6.19
CA VAL A 164 -4.37 -3.48 6.86
C VAL A 164 -4.58 -4.12 8.24
N GLN A 165 -4.85 -3.32 9.25
CA GLN A 165 -5.04 -3.82 10.60
C GLN A 165 -6.52 -4.02 10.91
N PHE A 166 -6.87 -5.15 11.53
CA PHE A 166 -8.21 -5.46 12.01
C PHE A 166 -8.21 -5.64 13.52
N GLY A 167 -9.25 -5.11 14.13
CA GLY A 167 -9.43 -5.16 15.57
C GLY A 167 -8.48 -4.25 16.33
N MET A 168 -8.87 -3.93 17.55
CA MET A 168 -8.02 -3.21 18.49
C MET A 168 -7.27 -4.23 19.35
N ARG A 169 -5.94 -4.16 19.36
CA ARG A 169 -5.12 -4.97 20.25
C ARG A 169 -5.30 -4.49 21.69
N SER A 170 -5.36 -5.44 22.61
CA SER A 170 -5.37 -5.16 24.05
C SER A 170 -3.97 -5.46 24.63
N PRO A 171 -3.44 -4.64 25.54
CA PRO A 171 -3.99 -3.40 26.07
C PRO A 171 -3.88 -2.23 25.07
N ALA A 172 -4.63 -1.14 25.33
CA ALA A 172 -4.65 0.05 24.47
C ALA A 172 -3.27 0.68 24.25
N ASP A 173 -2.39 0.59 25.23
CA ASP A 173 -1.03 1.11 25.11
C ASP A 173 -0.18 0.34 24.10
N ALA A 174 -0.34 -0.98 24.02
CA ALA A 174 0.31 -1.80 22.98
C ALA A 174 -0.22 -1.45 21.59
N TYR A 175 -1.53 -1.20 21.45
CA TYR A 175 -2.13 -0.71 20.21
C TYR A 175 -1.55 0.65 19.80
N LYS A 176 -1.49 1.62 20.73
CA LYS A 176 -0.92 2.94 20.46
C LYS A 176 0.56 2.86 20.10
N ALA A 177 1.33 1.99 20.75
CA ALA A 177 2.75 1.80 20.45
C ALA A 177 2.96 1.27 19.03
N ASP A 178 2.14 0.29 18.59
CA ASP A 178 2.18 -0.24 17.22
C ASP A 178 1.81 0.83 16.19
N MET A 179 0.72 1.57 16.41
CA MET A 179 0.32 2.66 15.52
C MET A 179 1.38 3.76 15.44
N ARG A 180 1.97 4.13 16.57
CA ARG A 180 3.06 5.12 16.63
C ARG A 180 4.27 4.68 15.83
N ALA A 181 4.67 3.41 15.96
CA ALA A 181 5.79 2.84 15.20
C ALA A 181 5.53 2.90 13.69
N ARG A 182 4.32 2.53 13.25
CA ARG A 182 3.92 2.57 11.84
C ARG A 182 3.85 4.01 11.30
N LEU A 183 3.22 4.93 12.01
CA LEU A 183 3.13 6.34 11.63
C LEU A 183 4.53 6.96 11.51
N ASN A 184 5.42 6.71 12.48
CA ASN A 184 6.78 7.24 12.44
C ASN A 184 7.59 6.65 11.27
N LYS A 185 7.43 5.36 10.96
CA LYS A 185 8.03 4.73 9.78
C LYS A 185 7.60 5.43 8.50
N LEU A 186 6.29 5.69 8.33
CA LEU A 186 5.75 6.36 7.14
C LEU A 186 6.20 7.82 7.05
N LEU A 187 6.32 8.51 8.18
CA LEU A 187 6.86 9.87 8.23
C LEU A 187 8.32 9.92 7.79
N ALA A 188 9.12 8.92 8.16
CA ALA A 188 10.54 8.82 7.80
C ALA A 188 10.74 8.35 6.34
N GLY A 189 9.88 7.49 5.82
CA GLY A 189 10.06 6.81 4.52
C GLY A 189 10.00 7.72 3.30
N SER A 190 9.47 8.93 3.40
CA SER A 190 9.47 9.91 2.31
C SER A 190 10.79 10.69 2.14
N SER A 191 11.73 10.52 3.05
CA SER A 191 13.06 11.13 2.95
C SER A 191 14.04 10.31 2.10
N ALA A 192 13.72 9.05 1.75
CA ALA A 192 14.59 8.17 0.99
C ALA A 192 14.32 8.20 -0.53
N SER A 193 13.21 8.83 -0.96
CA SER A 193 12.81 8.89 -2.38
C SER A 193 13.23 10.16 -3.10
N ASP A 194 13.78 11.14 -2.40
CA ASP A 194 14.22 12.45 -2.95
C ASP A 194 15.75 12.55 -3.10
N ARG A 195 16.43 11.40 -3.25
CA ARG A 195 17.87 11.37 -3.58
C ARG A 195 18.17 10.58 -4.82
#